data_b0b0f7ea762dd155ee20b3165b629d80
#
_entry.id   b0b0f7ea762dd155ee20b3165b629d80
#
_cell.length_a   1.000
_cell.length_b   1.000
_cell.length_c   1.000
_cell.angle_alpha   90.00
_cell.angle_beta   90.00
_cell.angle_gamma   90.00
#
_symmetry.space_group_name_H-M   'P 1'
#
loop_
_entity.id
_entity.type
_entity.pdbx_description
1 polymer ?
#
loop_
_entity_poly.entity_id
_entity_poly.type
_entity_poly.pdbx_seq_one_letter_code
_entity_poly.pdbx_strand_id
1 'polypeptide(L)'
;MSDTVSSVNPLLNIDTGFRSYLNAYPRSFQNHVIDGQLDYAFDSDFAVRQKITGLSGWGKLSKAITGDVGAEAKHLFTTCEQVGALKYPEIYDILKRCCERLELNLPIMLIRKDYEQPLIYSIASDIIEPSIIITRPLLDMCSTDELELLIGAECGRIQNNHCVYNWAFTYLNYNRQAYKPTERSYKGAVNSQIVGALADWIRYADITADRAGMICMQSPGRYIEVICGLLNKGYVDFYGRTQGGFVPQVIEALVKANRGISVRSLMPDMGEPLQKRIVAAAEFLGCESLFYWRRDIQATDAHTCTGQICDVRCNIILATGGQ
;
A
#
# COMPACT_ATOMS: atom_id res chain seq x y z
N MET A 1 -55.19 18.40 -16.72
CA MET A 1 -53.87 17.96 -17.18
C MET A 1 -53.05 17.74 -15.93
N SER A 2 -52.96 16.52 -15.47
CA SER A 2 -52.22 16.14 -14.28
C SER A 2 -50.85 15.60 -14.73
N ASP A 3 -49.81 16.36 -14.44
CA ASP A 3 -48.42 15.92 -14.66
C ASP A 3 -48.09 14.81 -13.67
N THR A 4 -48.11 13.59 -14.16
CA THR A 4 -47.53 12.45 -13.44
C THR A 4 -46.01 12.55 -13.52
N VAL A 5 -45.38 13.15 -12.50
CA VAL A 5 -43.95 13.03 -12.28
C VAL A 5 -43.65 11.55 -11.94
N SER A 6 -43.18 10.81 -12.92
CA SER A 6 -42.61 9.48 -12.72
C SER A 6 -41.38 9.61 -11.80
N SER A 7 -41.57 9.24 -10.54
CA SER A 7 -40.44 9.14 -9.60
C SER A 7 -39.62 7.90 -9.98
N VAL A 8 -38.69 8.07 -10.89
CA VAL A 8 -37.68 7.04 -11.15
C VAL A 8 -36.85 6.93 -9.88
N ASN A 9 -36.91 5.76 -9.23
CA ASN A 9 -36.10 5.49 -8.04
C ASN A 9 -34.63 5.59 -8.43
N PRO A 10 -33.88 6.59 -7.91
CA PRO A 10 -32.48 6.79 -8.29
C PRO A 10 -31.58 5.59 -7.93
N LEU A 11 -32.04 4.70 -7.03
CA LEU A 11 -31.30 3.50 -6.65
C LEU A 11 -31.37 2.39 -7.72
N LEU A 12 -32.30 2.46 -8.69
CA LEU A 12 -32.37 1.49 -9.79
C LEU A 12 -31.29 1.70 -10.86
N ASN A 13 -30.61 2.85 -10.86
CA ASN A 13 -29.55 3.19 -11.82
C ASN A 13 -28.13 3.12 -11.21
N ILE A 14 -27.99 2.58 -10.00
CA ILE A 14 -26.66 2.39 -9.42
C ILE A 14 -26.06 1.16 -10.09
N ASP A 15 -25.08 1.40 -10.95
CA ASP A 15 -24.25 0.33 -11.47
C ASP A 15 -23.26 -0.12 -10.38
N THR A 16 -23.59 -1.27 -9.78
CA THR A 16 -22.77 -1.91 -8.74
C THR A 16 -21.68 -2.81 -9.32
N GLY A 17 -21.50 -2.78 -10.64
CA GLY A 17 -20.50 -3.59 -11.33
C GLY A 17 -19.06 -3.13 -11.03
N PHE A 18 -18.17 -4.09 -10.83
CA PHE A 18 -16.74 -3.81 -10.61
C PHE A 18 -16.10 -2.99 -11.74
N ARG A 19 -16.54 -3.19 -13.01
CA ARG A 19 -16.08 -2.35 -14.13
C ARG A 19 -16.45 -0.88 -13.96
N SER A 20 -17.63 -0.60 -13.46
CA SER A 20 -18.06 0.78 -13.17
C SER A 20 -17.29 1.37 -12.02
N TYR A 21 -16.95 0.57 -11.02
CA TYR A 21 -16.05 0.94 -9.94
C TYR A 21 -14.66 1.31 -10.50
N LEU A 22 -14.03 0.44 -11.29
CA LEU A 22 -12.73 0.72 -11.93
C LEU A 22 -12.76 1.92 -12.86
N ASN A 23 -13.87 2.15 -13.59
CA ASN A 23 -14.03 3.31 -14.47
C ASN A 23 -14.29 4.62 -13.69
N ALA A 24 -14.89 4.53 -12.51
CA ALA A 24 -15.06 5.69 -11.61
C ALA A 24 -13.77 6.05 -10.86
N TYR A 25 -12.94 5.06 -10.61
CA TYR A 25 -11.69 5.15 -9.88
C TYR A 25 -10.72 6.22 -10.43
N PRO A 26 -10.43 6.30 -11.75
CA PRO A 26 -9.58 7.35 -12.30
C PRO A 26 -10.17 8.76 -12.19
N ARG A 27 -11.49 8.88 -11.98
CA ARG A 27 -12.15 10.19 -11.95
C ARG A 27 -12.06 10.87 -10.59
N SER A 28 -11.96 10.11 -9.51
CA SER A 28 -11.94 10.67 -8.16
C SER A 28 -10.61 11.38 -7.82
N PHE A 29 -9.50 11.02 -8.48
CA PHE A 29 -8.18 11.61 -8.23
C PHE A 29 -7.46 12.10 -9.50
N GLN A 30 -8.21 12.54 -10.52
CA GLN A 30 -7.64 13.05 -11.79
C GLN A 30 -6.65 14.21 -11.59
N ASN A 31 -6.86 15.03 -10.56
CA ASN A 31 -5.97 16.17 -10.25
C ASN A 31 -4.62 15.73 -9.66
N HIS A 32 -4.50 14.47 -9.26
CA HIS A 32 -3.31 13.88 -8.66
C HIS A 32 -2.58 12.90 -9.60
N VAL A 33 -3.01 12.80 -10.85
CA VAL A 33 -2.38 11.93 -11.84
C VAL A 33 -1.52 12.73 -12.78
N ILE A 34 -0.21 12.47 -12.78
CA ILE A 34 0.78 13.06 -13.67
C ILE A 34 1.38 11.91 -14.48
N ASP A 35 1.29 11.98 -15.83
CA ASP A 35 1.81 10.96 -16.76
C ASP A 35 1.37 9.51 -16.44
N GLY A 36 0.14 9.36 -15.93
CA GLY A 36 -0.44 8.05 -15.59
C GLY A 36 -0.01 7.50 -14.23
N GLN A 37 0.67 8.29 -13.41
CA GLN A 37 1.12 7.99 -12.06
C GLN A 37 0.50 8.96 -11.07
N LEU A 38 0.22 8.49 -9.85
CA LEU A 38 -0.18 9.36 -8.76
C LEU A 38 1.02 10.20 -8.28
N ASP A 39 0.79 11.46 -7.97
CA ASP A 39 1.82 12.44 -7.59
C ASP A 39 2.53 12.12 -6.27
N TYR A 40 1.98 11.24 -5.44
CA TYR A 40 2.65 10.71 -4.26
C TYR A 40 3.41 9.41 -4.52
N ALA A 41 3.11 8.71 -5.62
CA ALA A 41 3.76 7.43 -5.91
C ALA A 41 5.26 7.64 -6.20
N PHE A 42 6.07 6.68 -5.80
CA PHE A 42 7.51 6.74 -6.03
C PHE A 42 7.82 6.38 -7.48
N ASP A 43 8.53 7.24 -8.21
CA ASP A 43 8.82 7.07 -9.64
C ASP A 43 9.41 5.72 -9.98
N SER A 44 10.35 5.22 -9.16
CA SER A 44 10.99 3.93 -9.39
C SER A 44 10.02 2.75 -9.26
N ASP A 45 8.99 2.85 -8.42
CA ASP A 45 7.89 1.86 -8.34
C ASP A 45 7.16 1.79 -9.68
N PHE A 46 6.71 2.92 -10.19
CA PHE A 46 5.97 2.98 -11.45
C PHE A 46 6.83 2.48 -12.63
N ALA A 47 8.06 2.95 -12.75
CA ALA A 47 8.97 2.57 -13.83
C ALA A 47 9.24 1.06 -13.86
N VAL A 48 9.46 0.42 -12.70
CA VAL A 48 9.71 -1.02 -12.65
C VAL A 48 8.45 -1.82 -12.93
N ARG A 49 7.27 -1.37 -12.51
CA ARG A 49 5.99 -2.01 -12.89
C ARG A 49 5.76 -1.98 -14.39
N GLN A 50 6.02 -0.86 -15.05
CA GLN A 50 5.94 -0.77 -16.51
C GLN A 50 6.88 -1.78 -17.18
N LYS A 51 8.10 -1.92 -16.67
CA LYS A 51 9.04 -2.94 -17.15
C LYS A 51 8.51 -4.37 -16.96
N ILE A 52 7.95 -4.69 -15.78
CA ILE A 52 7.39 -6.01 -15.49
C ILE A 52 6.27 -6.37 -16.49
N THR A 53 5.35 -5.43 -16.75
CA THR A 53 4.25 -5.67 -17.70
C THR A 53 4.71 -6.02 -19.09
N GLY A 54 5.87 -5.51 -19.52
CA GLY A 54 6.50 -5.83 -20.81
C GLY A 54 7.25 -7.17 -20.86
N LEU A 55 7.47 -7.84 -19.72
CA LEU A 55 8.22 -9.10 -19.70
C LEU A 55 7.40 -10.27 -20.23
N SER A 56 8.08 -11.11 -21.03
CA SER A 56 7.49 -12.36 -21.53
C SER A 56 7.05 -13.25 -20.36
N GLY A 57 5.82 -13.73 -20.42
CA GLY A 57 5.22 -14.60 -19.39
C GLY A 57 4.44 -13.85 -18.30
N TRP A 58 4.63 -12.52 -18.11
CA TRP A 58 3.90 -11.77 -17.11
C TRP A 58 2.37 -11.90 -17.25
N GLY A 59 1.84 -11.74 -18.46
CA GLY A 59 0.39 -11.85 -18.68
C GLY A 59 -0.19 -13.22 -18.32
N LYS A 60 0.59 -14.32 -18.48
CA LYS A 60 0.16 -15.65 -18.02
C LYS A 60 0.22 -15.79 -16.51
N LEU A 61 1.30 -15.28 -15.90
CA LEU A 61 1.50 -15.34 -14.45
C LEU A 61 0.43 -14.50 -13.72
N SER A 62 0.22 -13.26 -14.13
CA SER A 62 -0.77 -12.38 -13.50
C SER A 62 -2.19 -12.92 -13.60
N LYS A 63 -2.56 -13.49 -14.76
CA LYS A 63 -3.87 -14.13 -14.93
C LYS A 63 -4.06 -15.36 -14.04
N ALA A 64 -3.03 -16.20 -13.90
CA ALA A 64 -3.09 -17.36 -13.03
C ALA A 64 -3.19 -16.97 -11.56
N ILE A 65 -2.40 -15.99 -11.12
CA ILE A 65 -2.45 -15.43 -9.76
C ILE A 65 -3.83 -14.82 -9.47
N THR A 66 -4.39 -14.05 -10.39
CA THR A 66 -5.73 -13.48 -10.25
C THR A 66 -6.78 -14.57 -10.07
N GLY A 67 -6.67 -15.69 -10.76
CA GLY A 67 -7.55 -16.85 -10.60
C GLY A 67 -7.46 -17.47 -9.20
N ASP A 68 -6.24 -17.67 -8.71
CA ASP A 68 -6.01 -18.26 -7.38
C ASP A 68 -6.44 -17.33 -6.25
N VAL A 69 -6.12 -16.03 -6.36
CA VAL A 69 -6.57 -15.01 -5.39
C VAL A 69 -8.10 -14.86 -5.42
N GLY A 70 -8.73 -15.05 -6.58
CA GLY A 70 -10.20 -15.07 -6.69
C GLY A 70 -10.85 -16.21 -5.93
N ALA A 71 -10.23 -17.38 -5.89
CA ALA A 71 -10.69 -18.50 -5.07
C ALA A 71 -10.54 -18.19 -3.56
N GLU A 72 -9.40 -17.64 -3.15
CA GLU A 72 -9.16 -17.20 -1.77
C GLU A 72 -10.14 -16.09 -1.36
N ALA A 73 -10.40 -15.11 -2.22
CA ALA A 73 -11.35 -14.03 -1.96
C ALA A 73 -12.74 -14.58 -1.63
N LYS A 74 -13.24 -15.56 -2.39
CA LYS A 74 -14.55 -16.20 -2.11
C LYS A 74 -14.59 -16.85 -0.74
N HIS A 75 -13.50 -17.51 -0.34
CA HIS A 75 -13.39 -18.10 0.99
C HIS A 75 -13.41 -17.01 2.08
N LEU A 76 -12.64 -15.94 1.92
CA LEU A 76 -12.57 -14.83 2.87
C LEU A 76 -13.94 -14.14 3.05
N PHE A 77 -14.70 -13.92 1.98
CA PHE A 77 -16.04 -13.33 2.07
C PHE A 77 -17.06 -14.19 2.83
N THR A 78 -16.83 -15.49 2.89
CA THR A 78 -17.72 -16.41 3.63
C THR A 78 -17.30 -16.64 5.07
N THR A 79 -16.01 -16.48 5.39
CA THR A 79 -15.44 -16.86 6.71
C THR A 79 -15.09 -15.66 7.57
N CYS A 80 -14.78 -14.51 6.97
CA CYS A 80 -14.40 -13.29 7.69
C CYS A 80 -15.60 -12.43 8.06
N GLU A 81 -15.41 -11.58 9.06
CA GLU A 81 -16.41 -10.58 9.44
C GLU A 81 -16.19 -9.28 8.67
N GLN A 82 -17.23 -8.79 8.03
CA GLN A 82 -17.17 -7.51 7.34
C GLN A 82 -17.24 -6.35 8.34
N VAL A 83 -16.35 -5.36 8.14
CA VAL A 83 -16.36 -4.08 8.84
C VAL A 83 -17.44 -3.17 8.24
N GLY A 84 -18.18 -2.48 9.09
CA GLY A 84 -19.22 -1.55 8.67
C GLY A 84 -19.63 -0.62 9.82
N ALA A 85 -20.47 0.37 9.50
CA ALA A 85 -20.89 1.39 10.46
C ALA A 85 -21.60 0.85 11.71
N LEU A 86 -22.29 -0.30 11.60
CA LEU A 86 -22.96 -0.96 12.74
C LEU A 86 -22.09 -2.01 13.42
N LYS A 87 -21.07 -2.50 12.71
CA LYS A 87 -20.15 -3.52 13.21
C LYS A 87 -18.72 -3.03 13.01
N TYR A 88 -17.99 -2.82 14.10
CA TYR A 88 -16.67 -2.21 14.12
C TYR A 88 -16.65 -0.74 13.66
N PRO A 89 -17.49 0.15 14.22
CA PRO A 89 -17.63 1.53 13.76
C PRO A 89 -16.31 2.30 13.77
N GLU A 90 -15.48 2.11 14.80
CA GLU A 90 -14.18 2.79 14.91
C GLU A 90 -13.25 2.45 13.74
N ILE A 91 -13.17 1.17 13.35
CA ILE A 91 -12.35 0.72 12.23
C ILE A 91 -12.93 1.21 10.89
N TYR A 92 -14.26 1.18 10.80
CA TYR A 92 -14.95 1.70 9.63
C TYR A 92 -14.68 3.20 9.43
N ASP A 93 -14.68 3.98 10.51
CA ASP A 93 -14.38 5.41 10.45
C ASP A 93 -12.92 5.69 10.07
N ILE A 94 -11.96 4.85 10.53
CA ILE A 94 -10.57 4.95 10.08
C ILE A 94 -10.48 4.68 8.58
N LEU A 95 -11.05 3.58 8.10
CA LEU A 95 -11.06 3.23 6.68
C LEU A 95 -11.68 4.35 5.84
N LYS A 96 -12.83 4.88 6.27
CA LYS A 96 -13.52 5.97 5.59
C LYS A 96 -12.65 7.22 5.49
N ARG A 97 -12.00 7.64 6.60
CA ARG A 97 -11.07 8.78 6.57
C ARG A 97 -9.88 8.55 5.63
N CYS A 98 -9.32 7.34 5.63
CA CYS A 98 -8.23 7.01 4.69
C CYS A 98 -8.70 7.15 3.24
N CYS A 99 -9.89 6.63 2.92
CA CYS A 99 -10.46 6.71 1.58
C CYS A 99 -10.79 8.16 1.19
N GLU A 100 -11.34 8.96 2.10
CA GLU A 100 -11.60 10.39 1.86
C GLU A 100 -10.30 11.17 1.57
N ARG A 101 -9.22 10.89 2.32
CA ARG A 101 -7.92 11.53 2.13
C ARG A 101 -7.21 11.12 0.83
N LEU A 102 -7.38 9.89 0.41
CA LEU A 102 -6.82 9.37 -0.85
C LEU A 102 -7.78 9.52 -2.04
N GLU A 103 -8.94 10.15 -1.85
CA GLU A 103 -9.99 10.27 -2.87
C GLU A 103 -10.36 8.92 -3.49
N LEU A 104 -10.37 7.87 -2.67
CA LEU A 104 -10.55 6.48 -3.05
C LEU A 104 -11.97 6.02 -2.73
N ASN A 105 -12.57 5.23 -3.61
CA ASN A 105 -13.81 4.53 -3.28
C ASN A 105 -13.56 3.53 -2.14
N LEU A 106 -14.55 3.38 -1.26
CA LEU A 106 -14.44 2.56 -0.07
C LEU A 106 -14.27 1.07 -0.43
N PRO A 107 -13.11 0.44 -0.17
CA PRO A 107 -12.95 -0.98 -0.38
C PRO A 107 -13.68 -1.78 0.70
N ILE A 108 -13.96 -3.05 0.43
CA ILE A 108 -14.47 -3.95 1.46
C ILE A 108 -13.37 -4.20 2.48
N MET A 109 -13.69 -4.10 3.78
CA MET A 109 -12.76 -4.46 4.83
C MET A 109 -13.27 -5.66 5.61
N LEU A 110 -12.39 -6.65 5.77
CA LEU A 110 -12.68 -7.94 6.40
C LEU A 110 -11.76 -8.18 7.60
N ILE A 111 -12.34 -8.66 8.71
CA ILE A 111 -11.58 -9.11 9.88
C ILE A 111 -11.52 -10.63 9.86
N ARG A 112 -10.29 -11.14 9.76
CA ARG A 112 -10.00 -12.57 9.81
C ARG A 112 -9.68 -13.00 11.23
N LYS A 113 -10.43 -13.97 11.76
CA LYS A 113 -10.31 -14.46 13.14
C LYS A 113 -9.59 -15.80 13.28
N ASP A 114 -9.58 -16.57 12.21
CA ASP A 114 -9.02 -17.93 12.14
C ASP A 114 -7.49 -17.95 11.90
N TYR A 115 -6.84 -16.79 11.97
CA TYR A 115 -5.41 -16.66 11.70
C TYR A 115 -4.69 -15.98 12.87
N GLU A 116 -3.66 -16.64 13.41
CA GLU A 116 -2.98 -16.23 14.63
C GLU A 116 -1.89 -15.17 14.41
N GLN A 117 -1.42 -15.01 13.17
CA GLN A 117 -0.39 -14.02 12.86
C GLN A 117 -0.99 -12.61 12.71
N PRO A 118 -0.31 -11.57 13.21
CA PRO A 118 -0.74 -10.18 13.04
C PRO A 118 -0.46 -9.71 11.61
N LEU A 119 -1.45 -9.74 10.73
CA LEU A 119 -1.32 -9.41 9.31
C LEU A 119 -2.38 -8.43 8.82
N ILE A 120 -2.00 -7.60 7.85
CA ILE A 120 -2.89 -6.84 6.99
C ILE A 120 -2.42 -6.95 5.55
N TYR A 121 -3.35 -7.07 4.62
CA TYR A 121 -3.05 -7.13 3.20
C TYR A 121 -4.27 -6.80 2.36
N SER A 122 -4.05 -6.38 1.13
CA SER A 122 -5.11 -6.08 0.17
C SER A 122 -5.17 -7.08 -0.98
N ILE A 123 -6.37 -7.27 -1.50
CA ILE A 123 -6.66 -8.01 -2.71
C ILE A 123 -7.49 -7.13 -3.65
N ALA A 124 -7.11 -7.09 -4.91
CA ALA A 124 -7.86 -6.44 -5.98
C ALA A 124 -7.38 -6.94 -7.34
N SER A 125 -8.28 -6.99 -8.31
CA SER A 125 -7.95 -7.22 -9.72
C SER A 125 -9.15 -6.85 -10.60
N ASP A 126 -9.03 -7.05 -11.91
CA ASP A 126 -10.12 -6.81 -12.85
C ASP A 126 -11.39 -7.63 -12.57
N ILE A 127 -11.30 -8.68 -11.75
CA ILE A 127 -12.42 -9.58 -11.42
C ILE A 127 -12.64 -9.73 -9.91
N ILE A 128 -11.82 -9.08 -9.08
CA ILE A 128 -11.90 -9.16 -7.62
C ILE A 128 -12.11 -7.74 -7.09
N GLU A 129 -13.21 -7.57 -6.35
CA GLU A 129 -13.53 -6.30 -5.71
C GLU A 129 -12.43 -5.92 -4.70
N PRO A 130 -11.94 -4.66 -4.73
CA PRO A 130 -10.91 -4.20 -3.81
C PRO A 130 -11.29 -4.46 -2.36
N SER A 131 -10.44 -5.19 -1.67
CA SER A 131 -10.70 -5.59 -0.30
C SER A 131 -9.43 -5.54 0.53
N ILE A 132 -9.56 -5.13 1.79
CA ILE A 132 -8.49 -5.12 2.79
C ILE A 132 -8.84 -6.15 3.86
N ILE A 133 -7.92 -7.05 4.13
CA ILE A 133 -8.05 -8.10 5.13
C ILE A 133 -7.11 -7.78 6.28
N ILE A 134 -7.64 -7.68 7.50
CA ILE A 134 -6.89 -7.53 8.74
C ILE A 134 -7.15 -8.70 9.66
N THR A 135 -6.13 -9.25 10.28
CA THR A 135 -6.30 -10.32 11.27
C THR A 135 -6.64 -9.75 12.65
N ARG A 136 -7.36 -10.52 13.44
CA ARG A 136 -7.75 -10.13 14.79
C ARG A 136 -6.54 -9.81 15.67
N PRO A 137 -5.46 -10.60 15.70
CA PRO A 137 -4.26 -10.27 16.47
C PRO A 137 -3.63 -8.92 16.13
N LEU A 138 -3.60 -8.54 14.84
CA LEU A 138 -3.09 -7.23 14.46
C LEU A 138 -4.00 -6.12 14.95
N LEU A 139 -5.30 -6.28 14.79
CA LEU A 139 -6.28 -5.29 15.24
C LEU A 139 -6.18 -5.04 16.74
N ASP A 140 -6.01 -6.11 17.54
CA ASP A 140 -5.93 -6.02 19.00
C ASP A 140 -4.62 -5.40 19.52
N MET A 141 -3.56 -5.42 18.72
CA MET A 141 -2.27 -4.87 19.13
C MET A 141 -2.04 -3.41 18.66
N CYS A 142 -2.79 -2.93 17.66
CA CYS A 142 -2.58 -1.64 17.07
C CYS A 142 -3.30 -0.51 17.79
N SER A 143 -2.61 0.63 17.92
CA SER A 143 -3.22 1.92 18.21
C SER A 143 -3.95 2.49 16.97
N THR A 144 -4.73 3.56 17.17
CA THR A 144 -5.42 4.25 16.08
C THR A 144 -4.44 4.77 15.03
N ASP A 145 -3.33 5.39 15.44
CA ASP A 145 -2.33 5.94 14.52
C ASP A 145 -1.66 4.83 13.68
N GLU A 146 -1.41 3.67 14.31
CA GLU A 146 -0.85 2.50 13.62
C GLU A 146 -1.86 1.92 12.61
N LEU A 147 -3.14 1.88 12.95
CA LEU A 147 -4.19 1.46 12.03
C LEU A 147 -4.37 2.44 10.87
N GLU A 148 -4.30 3.75 11.12
CA GLU A 148 -4.34 4.76 10.04
C GLU A 148 -3.19 4.56 9.04
N LEU A 149 -1.96 4.35 9.55
CA LEU A 149 -0.80 4.07 8.70
C LEU A 149 -0.99 2.79 7.88
N LEU A 150 -1.37 1.69 8.53
CA LEU A 150 -1.47 0.38 7.88
C LEU A 150 -2.64 0.31 6.89
N ILE A 151 -3.83 0.79 7.27
CA ILE A 151 -5.00 0.82 6.39
C ILE A 151 -4.74 1.77 5.21
N GLY A 152 -4.14 2.93 5.47
CA GLY A 152 -3.75 3.89 4.44
C GLY A 152 -2.74 3.31 3.45
N ALA A 153 -1.75 2.56 3.92
CA ALA A 153 -0.80 1.87 3.07
C ALA A 153 -1.48 0.83 2.15
N GLU A 154 -2.44 0.05 2.67
CA GLU A 154 -3.18 -0.91 1.85
C GLU A 154 -4.15 -0.22 0.86
N CYS A 155 -4.78 0.90 1.25
CA CYS A 155 -5.51 1.76 0.32
C CYS A 155 -4.60 2.26 -0.81
N GLY A 156 -3.38 2.69 -0.49
CA GLY A 156 -2.38 3.10 -1.47
C GLY A 156 -1.98 1.96 -2.41
N ARG A 157 -1.85 0.73 -1.92
CA ARG A 157 -1.58 -0.45 -2.76
C ARG A 157 -2.72 -0.74 -3.73
N ILE A 158 -3.97 -0.61 -3.29
CA ILE A 158 -5.14 -0.73 -4.17
C ILE A 158 -5.09 0.36 -5.24
N GLN A 159 -4.89 1.60 -4.83
CA GLN A 159 -4.90 2.78 -5.70
C GLN A 159 -3.81 2.73 -6.78
N ASN A 160 -2.63 2.20 -6.44
CA ASN A 160 -1.51 2.04 -7.37
C ASN A 160 -1.49 0.70 -8.12
N ASN A 161 -2.55 -0.11 -8.04
CA ASN A 161 -2.65 -1.43 -8.68
C ASN A 161 -1.51 -2.39 -8.27
N HIS A 162 -1.07 -2.35 -7.01
CA HIS A 162 0.01 -3.21 -6.51
C HIS A 162 -0.42 -4.65 -6.24
N CYS A 163 -1.73 -4.90 -6.04
CA CYS A 163 -2.23 -6.16 -5.48
C CYS A 163 -1.75 -7.41 -6.24
N VAL A 164 -1.86 -7.43 -7.57
CA VAL A 164 -1.43 -8.59 -8.39
C VAL A 164 0.08 -8.79 -8.32
N TYR A 165 0.86 -7.71 -8.29
CA TYR A 165 2.33 -7.78 -8.19
C TYR A 165 2.77 -8.24 -6.79
N ASN A 166 2.13 -7.78 -5.73
CA ASN A 166 2.37 -8.21 -4.36
C ASN A 166 2.10 -9.72 -4.22
N TRP A 167 0.98 -10.20 -4.76
CA TRP A 167 0.66 -11.60 -4.75
C TRP A 167 1.62 -12.43 -5.60
N ALA A 168 2.07 -11.92 -6.76
CA ALA A 168 3.10 -12.55 -7.56
C ALA A 168 4.42 -12.67 -6.80
N PHE A 169 4.85 -11.60 -6.14
CA PHE A 169 6.04 -11.60 -5.31
C PHE A 169 5.93 -12.60 -4.17
N THR A 170 4.85 -12.56 -3.41
CA THR A 170 4.58 -13.49 -2.31
C THR A 170 4.57 -14.92 -2.78
N TYR A 171 3.86 -15.20 -3.86
CA TYR A 171 3.80 -16.51 -4.48
C TYR A 171 5.20 -17.06 -4.81
N LEU A 172 6.02 -16.26 -5.48
CA LEU A 172 7.34 -16.71 -5.93
C LEU A 172 8.35 -16.88 -4.78
N ASN A 173 8.22 -16.13 -3.70
CA ASN A 173 9.17 -16.16 -2.57
C ASN A 173 8.76 -17.11 -1.45
N TYR A 174 7.48 -17.23 -1.15
CA TYR A 174 7.01 -17.99 0.02
C TYR A 174 6.42 -19.35 -0.32
N ASN A 175 6.06 -19.58 -1.55
CA ASN A 175 5.16 -20.68 -1.88
C ASN A 175 5.79 -21.90 -2.55
N ARG A 176 7.04 -22.11 -2.36
CA ARG A 176 7.62 -23.42 -2.73
C ARG A 176 7.08 -24.56 -1.88
N GLN A 177 6.41 -24.31 -0.75
CA GLN A 177 5.98 -25.35 0.18
C GLN A 177 4.50 -25.32 0.60
N ALA A 178 3.86 -24.17 0.73
CA ALA A 178 2.52 -24.05 1.34
C ALA A 178 1.37 -23.97 0.33
N TYR A 179 1.59 -23.38 -0.82
CA TYR A 179 0.59 -23.23 -1.87
C TYR A 179 1.04 -24.09 -3.05
N LYS A 180 0.39 -25.21 -3.24
CA LYS A 180 0.51 -25.97 -4.49
C LYS A 180 -0.52 -25.39 -5.47
N PRO A 181 -0.20 -24.34 -6.24
CA PRO A 181 -0.98 -24.08 -7.42
C PRO A 181 -0.89 -25.35 -8.25
N THR A 182 -1.90 -25.65 -8.98
CA THR A 182 -1.80 -26.71 -9.94
C THR A 182 -0.57 -26.41 -10.78
N GLU A 183 0.52 -27.16 -10.59
CA GLU A 183 1.84 -26.95 -11.21
C GLU A 183 1.78 -26.65 -12.72
N ARG A 184 0.65 -26.97 -13.33
CA ARG A 184 0.36 -26.72 -14.73
C ARG A 184 0.08 -25.26 -15.08
N SER A 185 -0.46 -24.44 -14.16
CA SER A 185 -0.86 -23.05 -14.47
C SER A 185 0.35 -22.12 -14.62
N TYR A 186 1.44 -22.39 -13.91
CA TYR A 186 2.63 -21.55 -13.90
C TYR A 186 3.82 -22.11 -14.68
N LYS A 187 3.72 -23.35 -15.15
CA LYS A 187 4.82 -24.00 -15.87
C LYS A 187 5.18 -23.22 -17.13
N GLY A 188 6.38 -22.65 -17.16
CA GLY A 188 6.87 -21.83 -18.26
C GLY A 188 6.46 -20.35 -18.23
N ALA A 189 5.65 -19.89 -17.25
CA ALA A 189 5.35 -18.47 -17.08
C ALA A 189 6.37 -17.77 -16.16
N VAL A 190 6.91 -18.50 -15.19
CA VAL A 190 7.91 -17.98 -14.26
C VAL A 190 9.29 -18.09 -14.87
N ASN A 191 9.99 -16.97 -15.00
CA ASN A 191 11.38 -16.91 -15.41
C ASN A 191 12.19 -16.01 -14.48
N SER A 192 13.52 -16.11 -14.55
CA SER A 192 14.43 -15.35 -13.70
C SER A 192 14.30 -13.83 -13.85
N GLN A 193 13.89 -13.34 -15.02
CA GLN A 193 13.69 -11.91 -15.27
C GLN A 193 12.48 -11.38 -14.51
N ILE A 194 11.36 -12.11 -14.50
CA ILE A 194 10.17 -11.73 -13.72
C ILE A 194 10.48 -11.77 -12.21
N VAL A 195 11.15 -12.82 -11.75
CA VAL A 195 11.53 -12.95 -10.33
C VAL A 195 12.43 -11.80 -9.90
N GLY A 196 13.48 -11.50 -10.68
CA GLY A 196 14.38 -10.38 -10.40
C GLY A 196 13.66 -9.04 -10.43
N ALA A 197 12.84 -8.79 -11.45
CA ALA A 197 12.11 -7.53 -11.57
C ALA A 197 11.09 -7.31 -10.43
N LEU A 198 10.41 -8.38 -9.96
CA LEU A 198 9.53 -8.28 -8.79
C LEU A 198 10.31 -8.04 -7.49
N ALA A 199 11.48 -8.66 -7.34
CA ALA A 199 12.35 -8.44 -6.18
C ALA A 199 12.89 -7.00 -6.13
N ASP A 200 13.16 -6.40 -7.28
CA ASP A 200 13.54 -4.99 -7.36
C ASP A 200 12.34 -4.07 -7.08
N TRP A 201 11.20 -4.38 -7.70
CA TRP A 201 9.99 -3.57 -7.60
C TRP A 201 9.49 -3.43 -6.15
N ILE A 202 9.51 -4.51 -5.38
CA ILE A 202 8.91 -4.52 -4.05
C ILE A 202 9.54 -3.49 -3.09
N ARG A 203 10.82 -3.19 -3.27
CA ARG A 203 11.54 -2.17 -2.48
C ARG A 203 10.95 -0.77 -2.70
N TYR A 204 10.49 -0.50 -3.91
CA TYR A 204 9.93 0.78 -4.31
C TYR A 204 8.43 0.87 -3.98
N ALA A 205 7.72 -0.23 -4.17
CA ALA A 205 6.29 -0.33 -3.88
C ALA A 205 5.95 -0.06 -2.40
N ASP A 206 6.84 -0.46 -1.50
CA ASP A 206 6.67 -0.21 -0.08
C ASP A 206 6.78 1.28 0.27
N ILE A 207 7.65 2.03 -0.41
CA ILE A 207 7.77 3.48 -0.23
C ILE A 207 6.49 4.18 -0.69
N THR A 208 5.94 3.78 -1.84
CA THR A 208 4.64 4.29 -2.32
C THR A 208 3.53 4.01 -1.31
N ALA A 209 3.48 2.80 -0.74
CA ALA A 209 2.48 2.44 0.26
C ALA A 209 2.65 3.24 1.57
N ASP A 210 3.88 3.42 2.04
CA ASP A 210 4.17 4.22 3.24
C ASP A 210 3.77 5.70 3.04
N ARG A 211 3.99 6.26 1.85
CA ARG A 211 3.55 7.62 1.50
C ARG A 211 2.02 7.74 1.56
N ALA A 212 1.29 6.78 1.02
CA ALA A 212 -0.17 6.72 1.14
C ALA A 212 -0.61 6.61 2.62
N GLY A 213 0.08 5.77 3.40
CA GLY A 213 -0.14 5.67 4.84
C GLY A 213 0.05 7.01 5.55
N MET A 214 1.12 7.76 5.25
CA MET A 214 1.38 9.10 5.79
C MET A 214 0.27 10.09 5.42
N ILE A 215 -0.25 10.06 4.20
CA ILE A 215 -1.41 10.87 3.79
C ILE A 215 -2.61 10.55 4.68
N CYS A 216 -2.81 9.28 5.03
CA CYS A 216 -3.95 8.82 5.84
C CYS A 216 -3.81 9.10 7.34
N MET A 217 -2.61 9.22 7.87
CA MET A 217 -2.40 9.50 9.31
C MET A 217 -2.97 10.85 9.73
N GLN A 218 -3.54 10.92 10.94
CA GLN A 218 -3.95 12.19 11.54
C GLN A 218 -2.76 13.16 11.65
N SER A 219 -1.61 12.64 12.04
CA SER A 219 -0.36 13.39 12.20
C SER A 219 0.77 12.72 11.40
N PRO A 220 0.95 13.04 10.11
CA PRO A 220 1.98 12.41 9.26
C PRO A 220 3.39 12.52 9.84
N GLY A 221 3.72 13.64 10.51
CA GLY A 221 5.02 13.83 11.16
C GLY A 221 5.41 12.77 12.20
N ARG A 222 4.44 11.98 12.68
CA ARG A 222 4.69 10.85 13.59
C ARG A 222 4.99 9.53 12.89
N TYR A 223 5.10 9.52 11.55
CA TYR A 223 5.31 8.29 10.78
C TYR A 223 6.43 7.42 11.35
N ILE A 224 7.62 8.01 11.61
CA ILE A 224 8.78 7.28 12.11
C ILE A 224 8.49 6.65 13.48
N GLU A 225 7.87 7.40 14.39
CA GLU A 225 7.49 6.92 15.72
C GLU A 225 6.51 5.74 15.61
N VAL A 226 5.50 5.87 14.75
CA VAL A 226 4.44 4.88 14.58
C VAL A 226 4.96 3.59 13.96
N ILE A 227 5.74 3.67 12.88
CA ILE A 227 6.31 2.48 12.23
C ILE A 227 7.30 1.76 13.16
N CYS A 228 8.11 2.52 13.91
CA CYS A 228 9.01 1.96 14.91
C CYS A 228 8.24 1.27 16.05
N GLY A 229 7.14 1.86 16.48
CA GLY A 229 6.25 1.26 17.48
C GLY A 229 5.70 -0.10 17.04
N LEU A 230 5.22 -0.20 15.81
CA LEU A 230 4.76 -1.45 15.20
C LEU A 230 5.85 -2.52 15.17
N LEU A 231 7.05 -2.16 14.72
CA LEU A 231 8.18 -3.08 14.63
C LEU A 231 8.64 -3.57 16.01
N ASN A 232 8.62 -2.70 17.03
CA ASN A 232 8.94 -3.07 18.40
C ASN A 232 7.90 -4.04 19.02
N LYS A 233 6.65 -4.01 18.55
CA LYS A 233 5.61 -4.99 18.91
C LYS A 233 5.74 -6.32 18.16
N GLY A 234 6.73 -6.45 17.26
CA GLY A 234 6.96 -7.65 16.47
C GLY A 234 6.12 -7.74 15.20
N TYR A 235 5.56 -6.62 14.73
CA TYR A 235 4.85 -6.60 13.45
C TYR A 235 5.80 -6.96 12.30
N VAL A 236 5.35 -7.91 11.48
CA VAL A 236 6.03 -8.31 10.24
C VAL A 236 5.03 -8.12 9.11
N ASP A 237 5.44 -7.38 8.08
CA ASP A 237 4.63 -7.17 6.89
C ASP A 237 4.16 -8.50 6.29
N PHE A 238 2.89 -8.60 5.87
CA PHE A 238 2.30 -9.78 5.23
C PHE A 238 3.17 -10.33 4.10
N TYR A 239 3.80 -9.45 3.37
CA TYR A 239 4.65 -9.82 2.24
C TYR A 239 6.05 -10.28 2.68
N GLY A 240 6.32 -10.36 3.99
CA GLY A 240 7.56 -10.88 4.57
C GLY A 240 8.80 -10.05 4.31
N ARG A 241 8.62 -8.77 4.01
CA ARG A 241 9.70 -7.88 3.58
C ARG A 241 10.46 -7.22 4.72
N THR A 242 9.89 -7.23 5.91
CA THR A 242 10.46 -6.62 7.11
C THR A 242 11.38 -7.60 7.86
N GLN A 243 12.22 -8.35 7.14
CA GLN A 243 13.21 -9.21 7.75
C GLN A 243 14.49 -8.41 8.02
N GLY A 244 14.72 -8.03 9.23
CA GLY A 244 15.93 -7.36 9.69
C GLY A 244 15.77 -6.97 11.15
N GLY A 245 16.78 -7.19 11.96
CA GLY A 245 16.79 -6.77 13.34
C GLY A 245 16.62 -5.26 13.43
N PHE A 246 15.68 -4.82 14.24
CA PHE A 246 15.45 -3.42 14.48
C PHE A 246 16.56 -2.91 15.45
N VAL A 247 17.38 -1.96 15.00
CA VAL A 247 18.48 -1.43 15.81
C VAL A 247 18.05 -0.12 16.49
N PRO A 248 18.04 -0.04 17.83
CA PRO A 248 17.64 1.16 18.58
C PRO A 248 18.36 2.45 18.15
N GLN A 249 19.63 2.34 17.72
CA GLN A 249 20.44 3.45 17.23
C GLN A 249 19.86 4.10 15.97
N VAL A 250 19.12 3.34 15.15
CA VAL A 250 18.43 3.87 13.96
C VAL A 250 17.23 4.74 14.37
N ILE A 251 16.53 4.38 15.43
CA ILE A 251 15.45 5.22 15.96
C ILE A 251 15.98 6.60 16.34
N GLU A 252 17.10 6.66 17.05
CA GLU A 252 17.74 7.94 17.41
C GLU A 252 18.16 8.72 16.18
N ALA A 253 18.75 8.05 15.19
CA ALA A 253 19.19 8.67 13.96
C ALA A 253 17.98 9.22 13.17
N LEU A 254 16.88 8.45 13.07
CA LEU A 254 15.64 8.84 12.40
C LEU A 254 14.93 10.01 13.11
N VAL A 255 14.90 9.99 14.44
CA VAL A 255 14.36 11.10 15.25
C VAL A 255 15.19 12.37 15.06
N LYS A 256 16.50 12.25 14.96
CA LYS A 256 17.41 13.38 14.68
C LYS A 256 17.20 13.90 13.26
N ALA A 257 17.03 13.04 12.25
CA ALA A 257 16.75 13.44 10.87
C ALA A 257 15.44 14.25 10.77
N ASN A 258 14.40 13.82 11.47
CA ASN A 258 13.11 14.53 11.52
C ASN A 258 13.18 15.92 12.19
N ARG A 259 14.30 16.25 12.84
CA ARG A 259 14.58 17.57 13.43
C ARG A 259 15.40 18.49 12.53
N GLY A 260 15.46 18.23 11.22
CA GLY A 260 16.17 19.06 10.24
C GLY A 260 17.66 18.76 10.09
N ILE A 261 18.13 17.61 10.60
CA ILE A 261 19.49 17.13 10.33
C ILE A 261 19.50 16.49 8.94
N SER A 262 20.50 16.87 8.12
CA SER A 262 20.65 16.33 6.77
C SER A 262 20.71 14.80 6.78
N VAL A 263 19.86 14.15 6.01
CA VAL A 263 19.86 12.70 5.80
C VAL A 263 21.25 12.17 5.37
N ARG A 264 22.04 12.99 4.68
CA ARG A 264 23.42 12.66 4.31
C ARG A 264 24.32 12.30 5.50
N SER A 265 24.08 12.89 6.67
CA SER A 265 24.88 12.58 7.87
C SER A 265 24.55 11.23 8.51
N LEU A 266 23.44 10.62 8.11
CA LEU A 266 22.96 9.33 8.63
C LEU A 266 23.31 8.15 7.72
N MET A 267 23.71 8.42 6.48
CA MET A 267 23.92 7.42 5.44
C MET A 267 24.98 6.35 5.73
N PRO A 268 26.12 6.67 6.39
CA PRO A 268 27.16 5.67 6.63
C PRO A 268 26.73 4.48 7.48
N ASP A 269 25.73 4.68 8.35
CA ASP A 269 25.31 3.69 9.36
C ASP A 269 24.06 2.89 8.97
N MET A 270 23.46 3.18 7.80
CA MET A 270 22.24 2.52 7.35
C MET A 270 22.50 1.32 6.46
N GLY A 271 22.93 0.21 7.05
CA GLY A 271 23.19 -1.05 6.33
C GLY A 271 21.91 -1.83 5.94
N GLU A 272 20.85 -1.73 6.72
CA GLU A 272 19.70 -2.63 6.60
C GLU A 272 18.61 -2.12 5.64
N PRO A 273 18.02 -2.99 4.77
CA PRO A 273 17.00 -2.58 3.80
C PRO A 273 15.76 -1.93 4.40
N LEU A 274 15.30 -2.41 5.56
CA LEU A 274 14.14 -1.86 6.26
C LEU A 274 14.38 -0.42 6.73
N GLN A 275 15.56 -0.16 7.28
CA GLN A 275 15.96 1.15 7.76
C GLN A 275 16.00 2.16 6.62
N LYS A 276 16.58 1.76 5.47
CA LYS A 276 16.61 2.58 4.25
C LYS A 276 15.20 2.89 3.75
N ARG A 277 14.29 1.89 3.75
CA ARG A 277 12.89 2.09 3.39
C ARG A 277 12.25 3.17 4.26
N ILE A 278 12.35 3.05 5.58
CA ILE A 278 11.72 3.99 6.52
C ILE A 278 12.25 5.41 6.29
N VAL A 279 13.57 5.56 6.16
CA VAL A 279 14.18 6.89 5.93
C VAL A 279 13.81 7.45 4.57
N ALA A 280 13.84 6.63 3.52
CA ALA A 280 13.45 7.06 2.19
C ALA A 280 11.97 7.49 2.15
N ALA A 281 11.07 6.70 2.77
CA ALA A 281 9.67 7.08 2.86
C ALA A 281 9.46 8.38 3.66
N ALA A 282 10.24 8.60 4.73
CA ALA A 282 10.15 9.80 5.56
C ALA A 282 10.55 11.09 4.83
N GLU A 283 11.32 11.03 3.72
CA GLU A 283 11.57 12.21 2.87
C GLU A 283 10.27 12.84 2.35
N PHE A 284 9.21 12.05 2.22
CA PHE A 284 7.90 12.52 1.80
C PHE A 284 7.26 13.51 2.77
N LEU A 285 7.66 13.52 4.05
CA LEU A 285 7.16 14.48 5.04
C LEU A 285 7.46 15.95 4.68
N GLY A 286 8.50 16.19 3.88
CA GLY A 286 8.82 17.51 3.33
C GLY A 286 8.39 17.71 1.87
N CYS A 287 7.66 16.78 1.27
CA CYS A 287 7.29 16.85 -0.12
C CYS A 287 6.02 17.69 -0.35
N GLU A 288 6.02 18.53 -1.38
CA GLU A 288 4.86 19.34 -1.78
C GLU A 288 3.61 18.49 -2.05
N SER A 289 3.79 17.26 -2.57
CA SER A 289 2.68 16.34 -2.83
C SER A 289 1.93 15.99 -1.54
N LEU A 290 2.62 15.78 -0.41
CA LEU A 290 1.95 15.54 0.86
C LEU A 290 1.00 16.70 1.22
N PHE A 291 1.44 17.93 1.08
CA PHE A 291 0.63 19.12 1.42
C PHE A 291 -0.48 19.36 0.40
N TYR A 292 -0.31 18.90 -0.83
CA TYR A 292 -1.36 18.93 -1.84
C TYR A 292 -2.50 17.96 -1.52
N TRP A 293 -2.19 16.76 -1.03
CA TRP A 293 -3.17 15.79 -0.51
C TRP A 293 -3.76 16.21 0.84
N ARG A 294 -2.94 16.84 1.69
CA ARG A 294 -3.26 17.20 3.07
C ARG A 294 -3.30 18.72 3.25
N ARG A 295 -4.28 19.35 2.62
CA ARG A 295 -4.48 20.82 2.69
C ARG A 295 -4.80 21.32 4.10
N ASP A 296 -5.13 20.43 5.02
CA ASP A 296 -5.32 20.70 6.45
C ASP A 296 -4.01 20.88 7.22
N ILE A 297 -2.86 20.55 6.60
CA ILE A 297 -1.53 20.69 7.19
C ILE A 297 -0.79 21.84 6.50
N GLN A 298 -0.19 22.71 7.30
CA GLN A 298 0.61 23.80 6.75
C GLN A 298 2.02 23.35 6.44
N ALA A 299 2.47 23.62 5.22
CA ALA A 299 3.87 23.47 4.85
C ALA A 299 4.72 24.50 5.59
N THR A 300 5.82 24.04 6.19
CA THR A 300 6.87 24.96 6.65
C THR A 300 7.79 25.23 5.46
N ASP A 301 7.74 26.42 4.90
CA ASP A 301 8.42 26.83 3.65
C ASP A 301 9.94 26.52 3.62
N ALA A 302 10.57 26.42 4.80
CA ALA A 302 12.00 26.19 4.91
C ALA A 302 12.50 24.78 4.48
N HIS A 303 11.59 23.81 4.31
CA HIS A 303 11.96 22.39 4.11
C HIS A 303 11.16 21.67 3.02
N THR A 304 10.30 22.36 2.29
CA THR A 304 9.52 21.74 1.21
C THR A 304 10.40 21.44 0.00
N CYS A 305 10.17 20.28 -0.61
CA CYS A 305 10.80 19.88 -1.86
C CYS A 305 9.74 19.41 -2.86
N THR A 306 10.06 19.50 -4.15
CA THR A 306 9.21 18.94 -5.20
C THR A 306 9.20 17.42 -5.15
N GLY A 307 8.18 16.79 -5.73
CA GLY A 307 8.11 15.33 -5.86
C GLY A 307 9.37 14.74 -6.49
N GLN A 308 9.87 15.36 -7.54
CA GLN A 308 11.09 14.91 -8.21
C GLN A 308 12.34 14.96 -7.30
N ILE A 309 12.51 16.01 -6.51
CA ILE A 309 13.64 16.10 -5.56
C ILE A 309 13.47 15.05 -4.45
N CYS A 310 12.25 14.85 -3.97
CA CYS A 310 11.95 13.80 -3.00
C CYS A 310 12.37 12.42 -3.53
N ASP A 311 12.01 12.08 -4.76
CA ASP A 311 12.33 10.80 -5.39
C ASP A 311 13.83 10.62 -5.63
N VAL A 312 14.54 11.66 -6.03
CA VAL A 312 16.02 11.63 -6.12
C VAL A 312 16.65 11.32 -4.77
N ARG A 313 16.19 11.95 -3.68
CA ARG A 313 16.68 11.68 -2.33
C ARG A 313 16.40 10.24 -1.90
N CYS A 314 15.18 9.74 -2.16
CA CYS A 314 14.84 8.34 -1.89
C CYS A 314 15.78 7.37 -2.62
N ASN A 315 16.02 7.60 -3.91
CA ASN A 315 16.95 6.77 -4.69
C ASN A 315 18.38 6.79 -4.14
N ILE A 316 18.87 7.94 -3.70
CA ILE A 316 20.19 8.05 -3.06
C ILE A 316 20.23 7.23 -1.78
N ILE A 317 19.20 7.31 -0.92
CA ILE A 317 19.14 6.55 0.34
C ILE A 317 19.14 5.05 0.06
N LEU A 318 18.37 4.60 -0.92
CA LEU A 318 18.26 3.18 -1.27
C LEU A 318 19.57 2.64 -1.88
N ALA A 319 20.30 3.45 -2.63
CA ALA A 319 21.55 3.06 -3.30
C ALA A 319 22.77 3.01 -2.35
N THR A 320 22.77 3.77 -1.24
CA THR A 320 23.89 3.80 -0.31
C THR A 320 24.03 2.52 0.49
N GLY A 321 25.20 1.88 0.48
CA GLY A 321 25.52 0.69 1.28
C GLY A 321 25.46 -0.65 0.54
N GLY A 322 25.44 -0.64 -0.78
CA GLY A 322 25.61 -1.83 -1.62
C GLY A 322 27.03 -1.93 -2.19
N GLN A 323 28.05 -2.02 -1.34
CA GLN A 323 29.39 -2.52 -1.69
C GLN A 323 29.83 -3.56 -0.67
#